data_784bd882d9dd2b0a9a6240c368d987b0
#
_entry.id   784bd882d9dd2b0a9a6240c368d987b0
#
_cell.length_a   1.000
_cell.length_b   1.000
_cell.length_c   1.000
_cell.angle_alpha   90.00
_cell.angle_beta   90.00
_cell.angle_gamma   90.00
#
_symmetry.space_group_name_H-M   'P 1'
#
loop_
_entity.id
_entity.type
_entity.pdbx_description
1 polymer ?
#
loop_
_entity_poly.entity_id
_entity_poly.type
_entity_poly.pdbx_seq_one_letter_code
_entity_poly.pdbx_strand_id
1 'polypeptide(L)'
;PFLFRDSANDGFHEAIGDTIQLSITPDYLKQVGLLSTIPDPSKDTGILLRRALEKVAFLPFGLLIDQWRWKVFSGEIPPAEYNNAW
;
A
#
# COMPACT_ATOMS: atom_id res chain seq x y z
N PRO A 1 -11.08 5.63 -25.36
CA PRO A 1 -10.70 4.48 -26.16
C PRO A 1 -10.40 3.27 -25.30
N PHE A 2 -10.73 2.08 -25.79
CA PHE A 2 -10.56 0.83 -25.06
C PHE A 2 -9.11 0.56 -24.64
N LEU A 3 -8.15 0.98 -25.46
CA LEU A 3 -6.70 0.83 -25.23
C LEU A 3 -6.15 1.52 -23.97
N PHE A 4 -6.89 2.45 -23.37
CA PHE A 4 -6.44 3.21 -22.21
C PHE A 4 -7.21 2.81 -20.92
N ARG A 5 -7.84 1.64 -20.91
CA ARG A 5 -8.54 1.14 -19.72
C ARG A 5 -7.63 0.44 -18.72
N ASP A 6 -6.57 -0.17 -19.22
CA ASP A 6 -5.59 -0.89 -18.40
C ASP A 6 -4.34 -0.05 -18.18
N SER A 7 -3.68 -0.28 -17.06
CA SER A 7 -2.39 0.35 -16.78
C SER A 7 -1.30 -0.27 -17.66
N ALA A 8 -0.26 0.52 -17.98
CA ALA A 8 0.93 0.00 -18.63
C ALA A 8 1.71 -0.97 -17.73
N ASN A 9 1.52 -0.86 -16.41
CA ASN A 9 2.12 -1.72 -15.39
C ASN A 9 1.22 -1.74 -14.16
N ASP A 10 0.77 -2.93 -13.75
CA ASP A 10 -0.16 -3.09 -12.63
C ASP A 10 0.43 -2.62 -11.30
N GLY A 11 1.73 -2.78 -11.08
CA GLY A 11 2.42 -2.25 -9.90
C GLY A 11 2.36 -0.73 -9.81
N PHE A 12 2.41 -0.02 -10.94
CA PHE A 12 2.21 1.43 -10.98
C PHE A 12 0.78 1.83 -10.69
N HIS A 13 -0.18 1.04 -11.11
CA HIS A 13 -1.59 1.27 -10.84
C HIS A 13 -1.86 1.37 -9.32
N GLU A 14 -1.36 0.39 -8.57
CA GLU A 14 -1.46 0.38 -7.10
C GLU A 14 -0.61 1.50 -6.45
N ALA A 15 0.59 1.74 -6.95
CA ALA A 15 1.49 2.77 -6.43
C ALA A 15 0.91 4.19 -6.52
N ILE A 16 0.14 4.50 -7.55
CA ILE A 16 -0.56 5.79 -7.70
C ILE A 16 -1.55 6.01 -6.57
N GLY A 17 -2.34 4.99 -6.20
CA GLY A 17 -3.27 5.08 -5.07
C GLY A 17 -2.55 5.40 -3.76
N ASP A 18 -1.47 4.71 -3.47
CA ASP A 18 -0.64 4.96 -2.30
C ASP A 18 0.00 6.35 -2.31
N THR A 19 0.46 6.81 -3.46
CA THR A 19 1.03 8.16 -3.63
C THR A 19 0.00 9.24 -3.33
N ILE A 20 -1.22 9.10 -3.84
CA ILE A 20 -2.32 10.03 -3.56
C ILE A 20 -2.67 9.99 -2.07
N GLN A 21 -2.78 8.82 -1.46
CA GLN A 21 -3.05 8.67 -0.04
C GLN A 21 -2.01 9.39 0.83
N LEU A 22 -0.73 9.27 0.50
CA LEU A 22 0.35 9.93 1.22
C LEU A 22 0.36 11.44 1.06
N SER A 23 -0.18 11.97 -0.04
CA SER A 23 -0.28 13.41 -0.30
C SER A 23 -1.46 14.08 0.43
N ILE A 24 -2.43 13.33 0.94
CA ILE A 24 -3.58 13.86 1.67
C ILE A 24 -3.14 14.30 3.06
N THR A 25 -3.15 15.63 3.28
CA THR A 25 -2.80 16.24 4.57
C THR A 25 -4.04 16.75 5.31
N PRO A 26 -3.97 16.96 6.65
CA PRO A 26 -5.05 17.60 7.39
C PRO A 26 -5.43 18.96 6.84
N ASP A 27 -4.47 19.76 6.38
CA ASP A 27 -4.71 21.07 5.76
C ASP A 27 -5.53 20.93 4.48
N TYR A 28 -5.16 20.01 3.61
CA TYR A 28 -5.93 19.71 2.41
C TYR A 28 -7.35 19.27 2.73
N LEU A 29 -7.53 18.36 3.69
CA LEU A 29 -8.85 17.89 4.11
C LEU A 29 -9.71 19.01 4.66
N LYS A 30 -9.12 19.97 5.39
CA LYS A 30 -9.82 21.17 5.85
C LYS A 30 -10.20 22.08 4.70
N GLN A 31 -9.29 22.29 3.76
CA GLN A 31 -9.54 23.14 2.57
C GLN A 31 -10.72 22.64 1.74
N VAL A 32 -10.86 21.32 1.58
CA VAL A 32 -11.97 20.71 0.83
C VAL A 32 -13.23 20.45 1.68
N GLY A 33 -13.24 20.86 2.94
CA GLY A 33 -14.40 20.77 3.83
C GLY A 33 -14.66 19.38 4.44
N LEU A 34 -13.71 18.46 4.33
CA LEU A 34 -13.82 17.10 4.91
C LEU A 34 -13.32 17.04 6.36
N LEU A 35 -12.61 18.06 6.82
CA LEU A 35 -12.13 18.18 8.19
C LEU A 35 -12.50 19.54 8.76
N SER A 36 -13.17 19.60 9.90
CA SER A 36 -13.55 20.86 10.53
C SER A 36 -12.39 21.52 11.29
N THR A 37 -11.56 20.73 11.91
CA THR A 37 -10.45 21.22 12.75
C THR A 37 -9.17 20.47 12.46
N ILE A 38 -8.09 21.21 12.18
CA ILE A 38 -6.76 20.61 12.01
C ILE A 38 -6.28 20.12 13.37
N PRO A 39 -5.72 18.87 13.45
CA PRO A 39 -5.11 18.38 14.68
C PRO A 39 -3.99 19.29 15.18
N ASP A 40 -3.76 19.28 16.47
CA ASP A 40 -2.67 20.04 17.09
C ASP A 40 -1.31 19.53 16.55
N PRO A 41 -0.39 20.42 16.15
CA PRO A 41 0.94 20.03 15.63
C PRO A 41 1.74 19.12 16.58
N SER A 42 1.48 19.16 17.89
CA SER A 42 2.10 18.24 18.82
C SER A 42 1.81 16.76 18.54
N LYS A 43 0.76 16.47 17.77
CA LYS A 43 0.37 15.12 17.37
C LYS A 43 1.02 14.65 16.06
N ASP A 44 1.70 15.52 15.34
CA ASP A 44 2.27 15.21 14.01
C ASP A 44 3.26 14.05 14.07
N THR A 45 4.13 14.02 15.09
CA THR A 45 5.08 12.92 15.27
C THR A 45 4.37 11.58 15.42
N GLY A 46 3.26 11.53 16.17
CA GLY A 46 2.47 10.32 16.33
C GLY A 46 1.79 9.88 15.03
N ILE A 47 1.28 10.82 14.26
CA ILE A 47 0.65 10.57 12.97
C ILE A 47 1.67 10.04 11.96
N LEU A 48 2.85 10.66 11.89
CA LEU A 48 3.94 10.24 11.01
C LEU A 48 4.50 8.87 11.41
N LEU A 49 4.67 8.63 12.70
CA LEU A 49 5.13 7.33 13.21
C LEU A 49 4.16 6.23 12.88
N ARG A 50 2.86 6.46 13.04
CA ARG A 50 1.84 5.48 12.64
C ARG A 50 1.94 5.13 11.16
N ARG A 51 2.04 6.13 10.28
CA ARG A 51 2.22 5.92 8.84
C ARG A 51 3.49 5.15 8.52
N ALA A 52 4.60 5.50 9.19
CA ALA A 52 5.87 4.79 9.00
C ALA A 52 5.76 3.31 9.42
N LEU A 53 5.14 3.02 10.56
CA LEU A 53 4.94 1.66 11.05
C LEU A 53 4.07 0.84 10.10
N GLU A 54 3.00 1.41 9.56
CA GLU A 54 2.14 0.74 8.59
C GLU A 54 2.91 0.36 7.31
N LYS A 55 3.71 1.27 6.75
CA LYS A 55 4.45 1.04 5.51
C LYS A 55 5.71 0.18 5.70
N VAL A 56 6.50 0.44 6.72
CA VAL A 56 7.73 -0.33 6.98
C VAL A 56 7.43 -1.77 7.35
N ALA A 57 6.40 -2.03 8.15
CA ALA A 57 5.99 -3.39 8.51
C ALA A 57 5.42 -4.16 7.30
N PHE A 58 4.76 -3.47 6.37
CA PHE A 58 4.21 -4.10 5.17
C PHE A 58 5.29 -4.61 4.20
N LEU A 59 6.42 -3.91 4.06
CA LEU A 59 7.44 -4.25 3.06
C LEU A 59 7.96 -5.70 3.17
N PRO A 60 8.44 -6.17 4.33
CA PRO A 60 8.88 -7.57 4.46
C PRO A 60 7.74 -8.57 4.29
N PHE A 61 6.54 -8.24 4.75
CA PHE A 61 5.37 -9.08 4.57
C PHE A 61 4.98 -9.20 3.09
N GLY A 62 4.91 -8.07 2.38
CA GLY A 62 4.63 -8.07 0.94
C GLY A 62 5.65 -8.87 0.13
N LEU A 63 6.95 -8.72 0.46
CA LEU A 63 8.01 -9.48 -0.18
C LEU A 63 7.85 -11.00 0.07
N LEU A 64 7.50 -11.40 1.28
CA LEU A 64 7.29 -12.80 1.63
C LEU A 64 6.13 -13.41 0.83
N ILE A 65 5.01 -12.68 0.72
CA ILE A 65 3.87 -13.09 -0.09
C ILE A 65 4.28 -13.26 -1.56
N ASP A 66 4.99 -12.29 -2.12
CA ASP A 66 5.41 -12.33 -3.53
C ASP A 66 6.35 -13.50 -3.80
N GLN A 67 7.33 -13.73 -2.95
CA GLN A 67 8.26 -14.85 -3.08
C GLN A 67 7.54 -16.20 -3.04
N TRP A 68 6.56 -16.35 -2.14
CA TRP A 68 5.74 -17.56 -2.09
C TRP A 68 4.90 -17.73 -3.36
N ARG A 69 4.24 -16.67 -3.83
CA ARG A 69 3.42 -16.70 -5.05
C ARG A 69 4.24 -17.02 -6.28
N TRP A 70 5.45 -16.46 -6.41
CA TRP A 70 6.34 -16.79 -7.53
C TRP A 70 6.69 -18.27 -7.57
N LYS A 71 6.98 -18.87 -6.41
CA LYS A 71 7.25 -20.30 -6.30
C LYS A 71 6.03 -21.17 -6.63
N VAL A 72 4.85 -20.74 -6.23
CA VAL A 72 3.59 -21.41 -6.60
C VAL A 72 3.36 -21.34 -8.11
N PHE A 73 3.47 -20.14 -8.72
CA PHE A 73 3.22 -19.97 -10.14
C PHE A 73 4.30 -20.57 -11.04
N SER A 74 5.53 -20.64 -10.56
CA SER A 74 6.60 -21.35 -11.27
C SER A 74 6.50 -22.88 -11.17
N GLY A 75 5.63 -23.40 -10.28
CA GLY A 75 5.50 -24.84 -10.02
C GLY A 75 6.56 -25.40 -9.07
N GLU A 76 7.41 -24.57 -8.47
CA GLU A 76 8.38 -24.97 -7.46
C GLU A 76 7.68 -25.53 -6.20
N ILE A 77 6.55 -24.94 -5.82
CA ILE A 77 5.68 -25.41 -4.75
C ILE A 77 4.44 -26.06 -5.38
N PRO A 78 4.31 -27.41 -5.27
CA PRO A 78 3.14 -28.10 -5.80
C PRO A 78 1.89 -27.82 -4.95
N PRO A 79 0.66 -27.98 -5.51
CA PRO A 79 -0.59 -27.69 -4.81
C PRO A 79 -0.76 -28.36 -3.45
N ALA A 80 -0.26 -29.58 -3.28
CA ALA A 80 -0.34 -30.31 -2.02
C ALA A 80 0.48 -29.67 -0.89
N GLU A 81 1.46 -28.83 -1.24
CA GLU A 81 2.41 -28.23 -0.29
C GLU A 81 2.15 -26.73 -0.04
N TYR A 82 1.09 -26.14 -0.61
CA TYR A 82 0.84 -24.70 -0.47
C TYR A 82 0.82 -24.24 0.98
N ASN A 83 0.12 -24.95 1.87
CA ASN A 83 0.01 -24.56 3.28
C ASN A 83 1.31 -24.81 4.06
N ASN A 84 2.04 -25.86 3.73
CA ASN A 84 3.28 -26.18 4.43
C ASN A 84 4.43 -25.25 4.05
N ALA A 85 4.37 -24.71 2.83
CA ALA A 85 5.38 -23.81 2.29
C ALA A 85 5.09 -22.32 2.61
N TRP A 86 3.90 -22.00 3.10
CA TRP A 86 3.51 -20.70 3.59
C TRP A 86 4.07 -20.44 4.99
#